data_4c7d1e3d08e712a0a94ff1ba1b1259fa
#
_entry.id   4c7d1e3d08e712a0a94ff1ba1b1259fa
#
_cell.length_a   1.000
_cell.length_b   1.000
_cell.length_c   1.000
_cell.angle_alpha   90.00
_cell.angle_beta   90.00
_cell.angle_gamma   90.00
#
_symmetry.space_group_name_H-M   'P 1'
#
loop_
_entity.id
_entity.type
_entity.pdbx_description
1 polymer ?
#
loop_
_entity_poly.entity_id
_entity_poly.type
_entity_poly.pdbx_seq_one_letter_code
_entity_poly.pdbx_strand_id
1 'polypeptide(L)'
;IRKVDDNTAEKVEIIVQVAPDESSDKTIDALYAFTDCEVSIAPNACVICDDKPHFLGVSEILRRSAEHTRELLKMELEIRLNELNEAWHAASLERIFIVNKLYQLIESCKTREEAYAAVGKGLEPFTKVLRRAVTTEDIQRLTELKFIRISRYDSDKADNEIRQIEEDIKATQYDLDHLTEYAVAYY
;
A
#
# COMPACT_ATOMS: atom_id res chain seq x y z
N ILE A 1 -9.38 -40.36 37.88
CA ILE A 1 -10.35 -39.48 37.19
C ILE A 1 -11.75 -40.04 37.46
N ARG A 2 -12.66 -39.20 37.97
CA ARG A 2 -14.07 -39.56 38.20
C ARG A 2 -14.97 -39.23 37.01
N LYS A 3 -14.76 -38.06 36.40
CA LYS A 3 -15.55 -37.59 35.28
C LYS A 3 -14.71 -36.71 34.40
N VAL A 4 -15.02 -36.70 33.13
CA VAL A 4 -14.49 -35.72 32.13
C VAL A 4 -15.69 -35.08 31.46
N ASP A 5 -15.78 -33.79 31.55
CA ASP A 5 -16.81 -32.97 30.91
C ASP A 5 -16.16 -32.10 29.80
N ASP A 6 -16.62 -32.21 28.60
CA ASP A 6 -16.21 -31.35 27.48
C ASP A 6 -17.22 -30.22 27.33
N ASN A 7 -16.81 -29.02 27.73
CA ASN A 7 -17.59 -27.78 27.64
C ASN A 7 -17.12 -26.90 26.49
N THR A 8 -16.41 -27.47 25.52
CA THR A 8 -15.87 -26.72 24.39
C THR A 8 -16.98 -26.03 23.61
N ALA A 9 -16.88 -24.70 23.49
CA ALA A 9 -17.73 -23.86 22.67
C ALA A 9 -16.85 -23.01 21.76
N GLU A 10 -16.82 -21.68 21.93
CA GLU A 10 -15.88 -20.80 21.22
C GLU A 10 -14.43 -20.99 21.68
N LYS A 11 -14.27 -21.32 22.97
CA LYS A 11 -12.98 -21.71 23.58
C LYS A 11 -13.03 -23.17 23.98
N VAL A 12 -11.87 -23.85 23.81
CA VAL A 12 -11.72 -25.23 24.25
C VAL A 12 -11.67 -25.28 25.77
N GLU A 13 -12.58 -26.02 26.39
CA GLU A 13 -12.64 -26.23 27.83
C GLU A 13 -12.99 -27.68 28.16
N ILE A 14 -12.06 -28.38 28.77
CA ILE A 14 -12.23 -29.76 29.22
C ILE A 14 -12.03 -29.79 30.75
N ILE A 15 -13.08 -30.17 31.49
CA ILE A 15 -13.04 -30.26 32.95
C ILE A 15 -12.82 -31.70 33.36
N VAL A 16 -11.70 -31.96 34.03
CA VAL A 16 -11.34 -33.29 34.56
C VAL A 16 -11.56 -33.29 36.06
N GLN A 17 -12.52 -34.08 36.54
CA GLN A 17 -12.81 -34.25 37.95
C GLN A 17 -11.99 -35.41 38.52
N VAL A 18 -11.17 -35.12 39.54
CA VAL A 18 -10.35 -36.12 40.25
C VAL A 18 -10.97 -36.49 41.58
N ALA A 19 -10.52 -37.62 42.17
CA ALA A 19 -10.96 -38.00 43.50
C ALA A 19 -10.46 -36.98 44.59
N PRO A 20 -11.19 -36.79 45.70
CA PRO A 20 -10.81 -35.79 46.72
C PRO A 20 -9.44 -36.08 47.38
N ASP A 21 -8.99 -37.32 47.37
CA ASP A 21 -7.74 -37.76 48.02
C ASP A 21 -6.54 -37.75 47.06
N GLU A 22 -6.75 -37.36 45.78
CA GLU A 22 -5.71 -37.35 44.74
C GLU A 22 -5.15 -35.94 44.58
N SER A 23 -3.82 -35.85 44.47
CA SER A 23 -3.13 -34.61 44.15
C SER A 23 -3.37 -34.23 42.69
N SER A 24 -3.81 -32.97 42.44
CA SER A 24 -3.95 -32.41 41.10
C SER A 24 -2.65 -32.46 40.32
N ASP A 25 -1.51 -32.17 40.95
CA ASP A 25 -0.20 -32.14 40.28
C ASP A 25 0.19 -33.53 39.80
N LYS A 26 0.00 -34.57 40.64
CA LYS A 26 0.27 -35.98 40.22
C LYS A 26 -0.67 -36.41 39.10
N THR A 27 -1.90 -35.92 39.11
CA THR A 27 -2.85 -36.24 38.02
C THR A 27 -2.43 -35.57 36.71
N ILE A 28 -1.94 -34.36 36.76
CA ILE A 28 -1.41 -33.63 35.59
C ILE A 28 -0.18 -34.38 35.02
N ASP A 29 0.79 -34.71 35.87
CA ASP A 29 1.96 -35.49 35.48
C ASP A 29 1.58 -36.85 34.86
N ALA A 30 0.58 -37.52 35.42
CA ALA A 30 0.06 -38.75 34.88
C ALA A 30 -0.65 -38.57 33.53
N LEU A 31 -1.37 -37.50 33.32
CA LEU A 31 -1.97 -37.16 32.03
C LEU A 31 -0.90 -36.97 30.96
N TYR A 32 0.18 -36.24 31.26
CA TYR A 32 1.29 -36.03 30.35
C TYR A 32 2.04 -37.37 30.05
N ALA A 33 2.19 -38.22 31.05
CA ALA A 33 2.95 -39.46 30.90
C ALA A 33 2.19 -40.59 30.20
N PHE A 34 0.86 -40.68 30.37
CA PHE A 34 0.06 -41.82 29.98
C PHE A 34 -1.06 -41.55 28.97
N THR A 35 -1.19 -40.28 28.51
CA THR A 35 -2.18 -39.90 27.52
C THR A 35 -1.55 -39.04 26.43
N ASP A 36 -2.30 -38.77 25.37
CA ASP A 36 -1.88 -37.88 24.26
C ASP A 36 -2.17 -36.40 24.54
N CYS A 37 -2.13 -35.98 25.81
CA CYS A 37 -2.30 -34.56 26.18
C CYS A 37 -1.17 -33.68 25.62
N GLU A 38 -0.01 -34.25 25.39
CA GLU A 38 1.15 -33.61 24.76
C GLU A 38 1.60 -34.40 23.55
N VAL A 39 1.66 -33.72 22.40
CA VAL A 39 2.14 -34.30 21.17
C VAL A 39 3.35 -33.53 20.69
N SER A 40 4.47 -34.18 20.48
CA SER A 40 5.66 -33.58 19.89
C SER A 40 5.48 -33.41 18.39
N ILE A 41 5.55 -32.18 17.89
CA ILE A 41 5.51 -31.90 16.47
C ILE A 41 6.92 -31.55 16.00
N ALA A 42 7.46 -32.34 15.08
CA ALA A 42 8.73 -32.07 14.43
C ALA A 42 8.47 -31.62 12.98
N PRO A 43 8.27 -30.33 12.72
CA PRO A 43 7.97 -29.85 11.38
C PRO A 43 9.17 -29.97 10.47
N ASN A 44 8.98 -30.60 9.31
CA ASN A 44 9.94 -30.61 8.22
C ASN A 44 9.40 -29.70 7.11
N ALA A 45 9.67 -28.43 7.25
CA ALA A 45 9.09 -27.40 6.37
C ALA A 45 9.84 -27.36 5.03
N CYS A 46 9.09 -27.62 3.94
CA CYS A 46 9.55 -27.39 2.58
C CYS A 46 8.87 -26.13 2.05
N VAL A 47 9.65 -25.13 1.66
CA VAL A 47 9.18 -23.87 1.08
C VAL A 47 9.71 -23.73 -0.35
N ILE A 48 8.95 -23.03 -1.18
CA ILE A 48 9.38 -22.72 -2.54
C ILE A 48 10.01 -21.32 -2.53
N CYS A 49 11.29 -21.24 -2.88
CA CYS A 49 12.01 -19.99 -3.08
C CYS A 49 12.68 -20.05 -4.46
N ASP A 50 12.55 -18.97 -5.24
CA ASP A 50 13.11 -18.88 -6.60
C ASP A 50 12.73 -20.09 -7.48
N ASP A 51 11.45 -20.48 -7.44
CA ASP A 51 10.88 -21.65 -8.15
C ASP A 51 11.51 -23.00 -7.79
N LYS A 52 12.21 -23.09 -6.67
CA LYS A 52 12.86 -24.33 -6.19
C LYS A 52 12.40 -24.68 -4.77
N PRO A 53 12.24 -25.99 -4.47
CA PRO A 53 11.94 -26.43 -3.12
C PRO A 53 13.18 -26.34 -2.23
N HIS A 54 13.01 -25.76 -1.04
CA HIS A 54 14.03 -25.67 0.00
C HIS A 54 13.50 -26.21 1.31
N PHE A 55 14.29 -27.04 1.99
CA PHE A 55 14.00 -27.48 3.34
C PHE A 55 14.72 -26.57 4.33
N LEU A 56 13.93 -25.77 5.05
CA LEU A 56 14.45 -24.68 5.89
C LEU A 56 13.93 -24.83 7.32
N GLY A 57 14.74 -24.38 8.28
CA GLY A 57 14.29 -24.20 9.66
C GLY A 57 13.38 -22.98 9.82
N VAL A 58 12.58 -22.99 10.89
CA VAL A 58 11.57 -21.93 11.16
C VAL A 58 12.19 -20.53 11.16
N SER A 59 13.34 -20.33 11.81
CA SER A 59 14.02 -19.04 11.87
C SER A 59 14.42 -18.51 10.50
N GLU A 60 14.87 -19.39 9.60
CA GLU A 60 15.26 -19.03 8.24
C GLU A 60 14.04 -18.68 7.40
N ILE A 61 12.93 -19.39 7.57
CA ILE A 61 11.65 -19.08 6.90
C ILE A 61 11.15 -17.71 7.33
N LEU A 62 11.15 -17.43 8.64
CA LEU A 62 10.73 -16.13 9.18
C LEU A 62 11.61 -14.99 8.67
N ARG A 63 12.95 -15.19 8.66
CA ARG A 63 13.87 -14.19 8.13
C ARG A 63 13.58 -13.86 6.67
N ARG A 64 13.43 -14.88 5.81
CA ARG A 64 13.13 -14.69 4.39
C ARG A 64 11.76 -14.06 4.17
N SER A 65 10.76 -14.47 4.95
CA SER A 65 9.43 -13.87 4.90
C SER A 65 9.46 -12.38 5.24
N ALA A 66 10.17 -11.99 6.31
CA ALA A 66 10.31 -10.60 6.70
C ALA A 66 11.07 -9.76 5.66
N GLU A 67 12.17 -10.31 5.10
CA GLU A 67 12.92 -9.65 4.03
C GLU A 67 12.06 -9.45 2.78
N HIS A 68 11.33 -10.47 2.37
CA HIS A 68 10.42 -10.38 1.22
C HIS A 68 9.27 -9.38 1.45
N THR A 69 8.67 -9.38 2.65
CA THR A 69 7.64 -8.38 3.00
C THR A 69 8.21 -6.96 2.91
N ARG A 70 9.43 -6.72 3.40
CA ARG A 70 10.07 -5.42 3.30
C ARG A 70 10.30 -4.99 1.85
N GLU A 71 10.68 -5.92 0.96
CA GLU A 71 10.82 -5.64 -0.48
C GLU A 71 9.49 -5.31 -1.13
N LEU A 72 8.42 -6.03 -0.79
CA LEU A 72 7.07 -5.75 -1.29
C LEU A 72 6.57 -4.38 -0.84
N LEU A 73 6.74 -4.03 0.43
CA LEU A 73 6.37 -2.72 0.98
C LEU A 73 7.14 -1.59 0.29
N LYS A 74 8.42 -1.81 -0.02
CA LYS A 74 9.21 -0.85 -0.80
C LYS A 74 8.61 -0.62 -2.18
N MET A 75 8.31 -1.69 -2.92
CA MET A 75 7.71 -1.59 -4.25
C MET A 75 6.33 -0.91 -4.20
N GLU A 76 5.52 -1.20 -3.21
CA GLU A 76 4.22 -0.55 -3.00
C GLU A 76 4.37 0.96 -2.80
N LEU A 77 5.30 1.38 -1.93
CA LEU A 77 5.58 2.80 -1.70
C LEU A 77 6.13 3.50 -2.95
N GLU A 78 7.00 2.84 -3.73
CA GLU A 78 7.53 3.35 -5.00
C GLU A 78 6.42 3.56 -6.04
N ILE A 79 5.48 2.62 -6.16
CA ILE A 79 4.30 2.73 -7.03
C ILE A 79 3.43 3.91 -6.57
N ARG A 80 3.11 3.97 -5.27
CA ARG A 80 2.31 5.05 -4.69
C ARG A 80 2.96 6.42 -4.92
N LEU A 81 4.26 6.54 -4.72
CA LEU A 81 4.99 7.77 -4.97
C LEU A 81 4.88 8.21 -6.43
N ASN A 82 4.95 7.25 -7.35
CA ASN A 82 4.81 7.50 -8.79
C ASN A 82 3.39 7.99 -9.13
N GLU A 83 2.36 7.33 -8.61
CA GLU A 83 0.95 7.72 -8.77
C GLU A 83 0.68 9.13 -8.23
N LEU A 84 1.20 9.45 -7.04
CA LEU A 84 1.08 10.78 -6.44
C LEU A 84 1.80 11.85 -7.28
N ASN A 85 2.97 11.56 -7.83
CA ASN A 85 3.68 12.49 -8.72
C ASN A 85 2.92 12.74 -10.02
N GLU A 86 2.30 11.70 -10.61
CA GLU A 86 1.46 11.85 -11.80
C GLU A 86 0.18 12.64 -11.49
N ALA A 87 -0.45 12.39 -10.35
CA ALA A 87 -1.62 13.15 -9.88
C ALA A 87 -1.28 14.63 -9.66
N TRP A 88 -0.14 14.90 -9.01
CA TRP A 88 0.36 16.28 -8.80
C TRP A 88 0.62 16.98 -10.14
N HIS A 89 1.26 16.28 -11.08
CA HIS A 89 1.56 16.81 -12.40
C HIS A 89 0.27 17.15 -13.17
N ALA A 90 -0.71 16.25 -13.17
CA ALA A 90 -2.00 16.45 -13.83
C ALA A 90 -2.78 17.64 -13.22
N ALA A 91 -2.85 17.72 -11.88
CA ALA A 91 -3.53 18.82 -11.17
C ALA A 91 -2.84 20.15 -11.42
N SER A 92 -1.49 20.19 -11.41
CA SER A 92 -0.71 21.41 -11.69
C SER A 92 -0.87 21.88 -13.13
N LEU A 93 -0.90 20.97 -14.09
CA LEU A 93 -1.15 21.29 -15.51
C LEU A 93 -2.56 21.84 -15.72
N GLU A 94 -3.59 21.22 -15.12
CA GLU A 94 -4.97 21.69 -15.20
C GLU A 94 -5.09 23.10 -14.61
N ARG A 95 -4.48 23.33 -13.46
CA ARG A 95 -4.42 24.66 -12.83
C ARG A 95 -3.78 25.70 -13.74
N ILE A 96 -2.59 25.41 -14.29
CA ILE A 96 -1.89 26.32 -15.20
C ILE A 96 -2.74 26.61 -16.44
N PHE A 97 -3.34 25.60 -17.04
CA PHE A 97 -4.17 25.71 -18.23
C PHE A 97 -5.39 26.61 -18.02
N ILE A 98 -6.07 26.47 -16.88
CA ILE A 98 -7.29 27.21 -16.57
C ILE A 98 -6.97 28.64 -16.09
N VAL A 99 -6.07 28.79 -15.11
CA VAL A 99 -5.74 30.09 -14.50
C VAL A 99 -5.12 31.03 -15.53
N ASN A 100 -4.25 30.54 -16.41
CA ASN A 100 -3.62 31.33 -17.47
C ASN A 100 -4.47 31.41 -18.73
N LYS A 101 -5.71 30.89 -18.71
CA LYS A 101 -6.67 30.93 -19.83
C LYS A 101 -6.12 30.34 -21.13
N LEU A 102 -5.23 29.33 -21.06
CA LEU A 102 -4.62 28.71 -22.22
C LEU A 102 -5.65 28.03 -23.13
N TYR A 103 -6.83 27.70 -22.61
CA TYR A 103 -7.96 27.18 -23.38
C TYR A 103 -8.43 28.17 -24.48
N GLN A 104 -8.21 29.48 -24.31
CA GLN A 104 -8.56 30.48 -25.34
C GLN A 104 -7.70 30.34 -26.61
N LEU A 105 -6.49 29.76 -26.50
CA LEU A 105 -5.64 29.51 -27.66
C LEU A 105 -6.27 28.51 -28.65
N ILE A 106 -7.14 27.63 -28.15
CA ILE A 106 -7.83 26.60 -28.93
C ILE A 106 -8.92 27.21 -29.82
N GLU A 107 -9.54 28.33 -29.42
CA GLU A 107 -10.64 28.98 -30.15
C GLU A 107 -10.23 29.43 -31.57
N SER A 108 -8.96 29.74 -31.77
CA SER A 108 -8.40 30.18 -33.07
C SER A 108 -7.94 29.04 -33.97
N CYS A 109 -7.89 27.81 -33.46
CA CYS A 109 -7.37 26.65 -34.16
C CYS A 109 -8.45 25.96 -34.99
N LYS A 110 -8.07 25.51 -36.22
CA LYS A 110 -9.00 24.79 -37.10
C LYS A 110 -8.84 23.28 -37.04
N THR A 111 -7.69 22.80 -36.62
CA THR A 111 -7.38 21.38 -36.51
C THR A 111 -6.93 21.00 -35.10
N ARG A 112 -7.02 19.71 -34.74
CA ARG A 112 -6.54 19.19 -33.46
C ARG A 112 -5.03 19.39 -33.30
N GLU A 113 -4.27 19.17 -34.34
CA GLU A 113 -2.81 19.32 -34.34
C GLU A 113 -2.40 20.77 -34.05
N GLU A 114 -3.10 21.74 -34.66
CA GLU A 114 -2.90 23.18 -34.38
C GLU A 114 -3.22 23.49 -32.91
N ALA A 115 -4.31 22.94 -32.35
CA ALA A 115 -4.68 23.13 -30.95
C ALA A 115 -3.61 22.55 -30.01
N TYR A 116 -3.11 21.36 -30.28
CA TYR A 116 -2.04 20.73 -29.48
C TYR A 116 -0.75 21.54 -29.53
N ALA A 117 -0.36 22.01 -30.69
CA ALA A 117 0.83 22.86 -30.85
C ALA A 117 0.67 24.21 -30.13
N ALA A 118 -0.52 24.83 -30.18
CA ALA A 118 -0.79 26.10 -29.52
C ALA A 118 -0.76 25.95 -27.99
N VAL A 119 -1.40 24.91 -27.43
CA VAL A 119 -1.38 24.61 -26.00
C VAL A 119 0.04 24.25 -25.55
N GLY A 120 0.77 23.43 -26.30
CA GLY A 120 2.15 23.08 -25.98
C GLY A 120 3.05 24.31 -25.88
N LYS A 121 2.98 25.24 -26.83
CA LYS A 121 3.71 26.52 -26.76
C LYS A 121 3.27 27.37 -25.58
N GLY A 122 1.97 27.39 -25.28
CA GLY A 122 1.44 28.11 -24.12
C GLY A 122 1.93 27.57 -22.78
N LEU A 123 2.28 26.29 -22.72
CA LEU A 123 2.81 25.65 -21.52
C LEU A 123 4.33 25.78 -21.35
N GLU A 124 5.08 26.11 -22.42
CA GLU A 124 6.56 26.24 -22.36
C GLU A 124 7.08 27.13 -21.22
N PRO A 125 6.50 28.31 -20.93
CA PRO A 125 6.98 29.15 -19.83
C PRO A 125 6.86 28.50 -18.46
N PHE A 126 5.93 27.54 -18.30
CA PHE A 126 5.60 26.89 -17.04
C PHE A 126 6.31 25.55 -16.83
N THR A 127 7.07 25.05 -17.82
CA THR A 127 7.78 23.75 -17.73
C THR A 127 8.77 23.67 -16.57
N LYS A 128 9.34 24.82 -16.15
CA LYS A 128 10.25 24.89 -15.01
C LYS A 128 9.60 24.63 -13.64
N VAL A 129 8.29 24.78 -13.54
CA VAL A 129 7.51 24.58 -12.32
C VAL A 129 7.05 23.12 -12.22
N LEU A 130 7.03 22.40 -13.33
CA LEU A 130 6.59 21.02 -13.42
C LEU A 130 7.72 20.03 -13.07
N ARG A 131 7.36 18.88 -12.52
CA ARG A 131 8.32 17.85 -12.11
C ARG A 131 8.84 16.99 -13.27
N ARG A 132 8.08 16.91 -14.36
CA ARG A 132 8.47 16.23 -15.59
C ARG A 132 8.07 17.03 -16.82
N ALA A 133 8.61 16.65 -17.96
CA ALA A 133 8.23 17.23 -19.24
C ALA A 133 6.76 16.96 -19.58
N VAL A 134 6.12 17.91 -20.24
CA VAL A 134 4.75 17.79 -20.73
C VAL A 134 4.73 16.85 -21.94
N THR A 135 3.89 15.84 -21.91
CA THR A 135 3.72 14.89 -23.01
C THR A 135 2.54 15.27 -23.91
N THR A 136 2.48 14.64 -25.09
CA THR A 136 1.34 14.81 -26.00
C THR A 136 0.02 14.34 -25.36
N GLU A 137 0.08 13.29 -24.51
CA GLU A 137 -1.07 12.77 -23.79
C GLU A 137 -1.59 13.77 -22.75
N ASP A 138 -0.69 14.48 -22.08
CA ASP A 138 -1.07 15.55 -21.15
C ASP A 138 -1.81 16.67 -21.88
N ILE A 139 -1.30 17.09 -23.03
CA ILE A 139 -1.94 18.13 -23.86
C ILE A 139 -3.31 17.65 -24.35
N GLN A 140 -3.42 16.41 -24.79
CA GLN A 140 -4.69 15.83 -25.22
C GLN A 140 -5.70 15.85 -24.08
N ARG A 141 -5.32 15.43 -22.89
CA ARG A 141 -6.18 15.44 -21.70
C ARG A 141 -6.67 16.86 -21.36
N LEU A 142 -5.80 17.87 -21.47
CA LEU A 142 -6.17 19.26 -21.24
C LEU A 142 -7.16 19.78 -22.26
N THR A 143 -6.99 19.43 -23.55
CA THR A 143 -7.90 19.86 -24.61
C THR A 143 -9.26 19.17 -24.58
N GLU A 144 -9.37 18.02 -23.91
CA GLU A 144 -10.62 17.26 -23.73
C GLU A 144 -11.37 17.66 -22.44
N LEU A 145 -10.86 18.63 -21.68
CA LEU A 145 -11.54 19.15 -20.50
C LEU A 145 -12.91 19.73 -20.84
N LYS A 146 -13.94 19.29 -20.12
CA LYS A 146 -15.29 19.79 -20.30
C LYS A 146 -15.37 21.28 -19.89
N PHE A 147 -16.03 22.09 -20.71
CA PHE A 147 -16.23 23.51 -20.45
C PHE A 147 -16.80 23.81 -19.06
N ILE A 148 -17.72 22.97 -18.57
CA ILE A 148 -18.29 23.14 -17.23
C ILE A 148 -17.24 23.01 -16.11
N ARG A 149 -16.18 22.23 -16.32
CA ARG A 149 -15.05 22.09 -15.37
C ARG A 149 -14.20 23.36 -15.38
N ILE A 150 -13.99 23.96 -16.54
CA ILE A 150 -13.26 25.23 -16.70
C ILE A 150 -14.05 26.39 -16.06
N SER A 151 -15.36 26.47 -16.32
CA SER A 151 -16.21 27.58 -15.85
C SER A 151 -16.51 27.52 -14.34
N ARG A 152 -16.45 26.35 -13.71
CA ARG A 152 -16.66 26.11 -12.27
C ARG A 152 -15.37 25.83 -11.52
N TYR A 153 -14.23 26.15 -12.12
CA TYR A 153 -12.95 25.91 -11.49
C TYR A 153 -12.77 26.82 -10.27
N ASP A 154 -12.53 26.19 -9.14
CA ASP A 154 -12.23 26.83 -7.87
C ASP A 154 -10.73 26.73 -7.61
N SER A 155 -10.04 27.85 -7.76
CA SER A 155 -8.58 27.92 -7.62
C SER A 155 -8.12 27.57 -6.21
N ASP A 156 -8.84 28.04 -5.19
CA ASP A 156 -8.47 27.80 -3.79
C ASP A 156 -8.61 26.33 -3.43
N LYS A 157 -9.66 25.68 -3.94
CA LYS A 157 -9.85 24.23 -3.77
C LYS A 157 -8.77 23.43 -4.48
N ALA A 158 -8.42 23.81 -5.71
CA ALA A 158 -7.36 23.15 -6.46
C ALA A 158 -5.98 23.33 -5.80
N ASP A 159 -5.69 24.53 -5.27
CA ASP A 159 -4.44 24.78 -4.54
C ASP A 159 -4.35 23.95 -3.26
N ASN A 160 -5.47 23.75 -2.56
CA ASN A 160 -5.51 22.87 -1.39
C ASN A 160 -5.32 21.40 -1.78
N GLU A 161 -5.91 20.95 -2.88
CA GLU A 161 -5.72 19.58 -3.40
C GLU A 161 -4.26 19.34 -3.79
N ILE A 162 -3.63 20.25 -4.52
CA ILE A 162 -2.20 20.15 -4.88
C ILE A 162 -1.33 20.09 -3.62
N ARG A 163 -1.62 20.93 -2.62
CA ARG A 163 -0.88 20.93 -1.35
C ARG A 163 -1.02 19.61 -0.60
N GLN A 164 -2.23 19.04 -0.57
CA GLN A 164 -2.44 17.75 0.06
C GLN A 164 -1.62 16.64 -0.63
N ILE A 165 -1.62 16.63 -1.97
CA ILE A 165 -0.79 15.67 -2.73
C ILE A 165 0.70 15.87 -2.41
N GLU A 166 1.17 17.10 -2.25
CA GLU A 166 2.56 17.39 -1.87
C GLU A 166 2.90 16.87 -0.46
N GLU A 167 1.97 16.96 0.48
CA GLU A 167 2.14 16.41 1.83
C GLU A 167 2.18 14.88 1.77
N ASP A 168 1.31 14.26 0.99
CA ASP A 168 1.28 12.80 0.80
C ASP A 168 2.57 12.30 0.12
N ILE A 169 3.11 13.03 -0.87
CA ILE A 169 4.41 12.73 -1.50
C ILE A 169 5.53 12.76 -0.46
N LYS A 170 5.56 13.78 0.40
CA LYS A 170 6.59 13.90 1.45
C LYS A 170 6.48 12.78 2.47
N ALA A 171 5.26 12.42 2.88
CA ALA A 171 5.02 11.32 3.79
C ALA A 171 5.47 9.98 3.19
N THR A 172 5.08 9.69 1.94
CA THR A 172 5.49 8.46 1.24
C THR A 172 7.00 8.39 1.04
N GLN A 173 7.66 9.52 0.73
CA GLN A 173 9.12 9.57 0.62
C GLN A 173 9.80 9.33 1.97
N TYR A 174 9.24 9.89 3.05
CA TYR A 174 9.73 9.63 4.40
C TYR A 174 9.65 8.14 4.76
N ASP A 175 8.53 7.48 4.45
CA ASP A 175 8.35 6.05 4.69
C ASP A 175 9.33 5.20 3.87
N LEU A 176 9.65 5.60 2.63
CA LEU A 176 10.69 4.96 1.80
C LEU A 176 12.08 5.11 2.40
N ASP A 177 12.41 6.30 2.90
CA ASP A 177 13.71 6.58 3.51
C ASP A 177 13.86 5.85 4.87
N HIS A 178 12.73 5.54 5.55
CA HIS A 178 12.65 4.83 6.84
C HIS A 178 11.96 3.46 6.71
N LEU A 179 12.24 2.76 5.61
CA LEU A 179 11.54 1.52 5.24
C LEU A 179 11.55 0.44 6.32
N THR A 180 12.60 0.36 7.13
CA THR A 180 12.67 -0.63 8.21
C THR A 180 11.68 -0.31 9.33
N GLU A 181 11.55 0.96 9.70
CA GLU A 181 10.59 1.43 10.70
C GLU A 181 9.15 1.24 10.21
N TYR A 182 8.91 1.57 8.94
CA TYR A 182 7.63 1.34 8.27
C TYR A 182 7.25 -0.14 8.25
N ALA A 183 8.19 -1.04 7.92
CA ALA A 183 7.97 -2.48 7.93
C ALA A 183 7.71 -3.04 9.34
N VAL A 184 8.38 -2.51 10.37
CA VAL A 184 8.13 -2.88 11.78
C VAL A 184 6.73 -2.43 12.23
N ALA A 185 6.28 -1.25 11.80
CA ALA A 185 4.94 -0.76 12.13
C ALA A 185 3.82 -1.53 11.40
N TYR A 186 4.13 -2.15 10.26
CA TYR A 186 3.22 -3.01 9.51
C TYR A 186 2.91 -4.32 10.23
N TYR A 187 3.87 -4.90 11.00
CA TYR A 187 3.70 -6.13 11.79
C TYR A 187 3.10 -5.87 13.17
#